data_0fd33d1cbad8906f4020213e26b92e80
#
_entry.id   0fd33d1cbad8906f4020213e26b92e80
#
_cell.length_a   1.000
_cell.length_b   1.000
_cell.length_c   1.000
_cell.angle_alpha   90.00
_cell.angle_beta   90.00
_cell.angle_gamma   90.00
#
_symmetry.space_group_name_H-M   'P 1'
#
loop_
_entity.id
_entity.type
_entity.pdbx_description
1 polymer ?
#
loop_
_entity_poly.entity_id
_entity_poly.type
_entity_poly.pdbx_seq_one_letter_code
_entity_poly.pdbx_strand_id
1 'polypeptide(L)'
;DKNRKNISKQNGKNNISVTTSLPNNAIQNVRQLSKVDKHNYRKYDNNQELIEIVRGTSSPLNDVRELYLNEFEESRLEYNSKQSRPSRMINNYFENVSYNEKKDLACEIILELGDKEYWDTKDKDFKKKMSEVYKKQVNDLELLVPNFKIASAIIHFDETSPHLHIVGVPIKYKNKNGMEKQV
;
A
#
# COMPACT_ATOMS: atom_id res chain seq x y z
N ASP A 1 0.11 -9.71 20.76
CA ASP A 1 -0.99 -10.61 21.07
C ASP A 1 -2.12 -9.86 21.73
N LYS A 2 -3.27 -9.69 21.10
CA LYS A 2 -4.50 -9.06 21.55
C LYS A 2 -4.76 -7.64 21.03
N ASN A 3 -4.98 -7.52 19.73
CA ASN A 3 -5.89 -6.47 19.23
C ASN A 3 -6.40 -6.82 17.82
N ARG A 4 -6.86 -8.04 17.62
CA ARG A 4 -7.87 -8.32 16.58
C ARG A 4 -9.18 -7.76 17.11
N LYS A 5 -9.54 -6.54 16.78
CA LYS A 5 -10.94 -6.12 16.87
C LYS A 5 -11.71 -6.90 15.81
N ASN A 6 -12.26 -8.02 16.20
CA ASN A 6 -13.33 -8.67 15.46
C ASN A 6 -14.46 -7.66 15.34
N ILE A 7 -14.58 -7.01 14.20
CA ILE A 7 -15.79 -6.30 13.85
C ILE A 7 -16.86 -7.38 13.72
N SER A 8 -17.81 -7.30 14.62
CA SER A 8 -18.93 -8.18 14.89
C SER A 8 -19.34 -9.13 13.77
N LYS A 9 -19.41 -10.41 14.11
CA LYS A 9 -20.22 -11.41 13.41
C LYS A 9 -21.67 -10.91 13.36
N GLN A 10 -22.04 -10.17 12.34
CA GLN A 10 -23.44 -10.13 11.92
C GLN A 10 -23.72 -11.45 11.21
N ASN A 11 -24.81 -12.10 11.60
CA ASN A 11 -25.34 -13.33 11.02
C ASN A 11 -25.69 -13.12 9.53
N GLY A 12 -24.72 -13.21 8.68
CA GLY A 12 -24.82 -13.14 7.23
C GLY A 12 -23.52 -13.66 6.63
N LYS A 13 -23.63 -14.46 5.61
CA LYS A 13 -22.57 -15.21 4.93
C LYS A 13 -21.47 -14.37 4.24
N ASN A 14 -21.28 -13.11 4.64
CA ASN A 14 -20.31 -12.19 4.05
C ASN A 14 -19.38 -11.68 5.14
N ASN A 15 -18.27 -12.38 5.38
CA ASN A 15 -17.21 -11.89 6.23
C ASN A 15 -16.29 -10.98 5.40
N ILE A 16 -16.22 -9.70 5.77
CA ILE A 16 -15.22 -8.77 5.27
C ILE A 16 -14.11 -8.72 6.31
N SER A 17 -12.91 -9.13 5.93
CA SER A 17 -11.72 -8.93 6.74
C SER A 17 -10.89 -7.81 6.15
N VAL A 18 -10.73 -6.73 6.91
CA VAL A 18 -9.78 -5.67 6.60
C VAL A 18 -8.70 -5.70 7.67
N THR A 19 -7.50 -6.07 7.28
CA THR A 19 -6.37 -6.08 8.20
C THR A 19 -5.70 -4.72 8.16
N THR A 20 -5.96 -3.92 9.20
CA THR A 20 -5.38 -2.58 9.38
C THR A 20 -4.47 -2.51 10.61
N SER A 21 -3.85 -3.61 11.02
CA SER A 21 -2.95 -3.59 12.18
C SER A 21 -1.67 -2.82 11.82
N LEU A 22 -1.59 -1.58 12.27
CA LEU A 22 -0.49 -0.65 12.01
C LEU A 22 0.93 -1.23 12.21
N PRO A 23 1.25 -2.04 13.24
CA PRO A 23 2.61 -2.56 13.38
C PRO A 23 3.04 -3.52 12.27
N ASN A 24 2.09 -4.21 11.62
CA ASN A 24 2.39 -5.21 10.61
C ASN A 24 2.27 -4.67 9.17
N ASN A 25 1.58 -3.55 8.98
CA ASN A 25 1.29 -2.98 7.67
C ASN A 25 2.16 -1.76 7.36
N ALA A 26 2.87 -1.22 8.35
CA ALA A 26 3.83 -0.15 8.18
C ALA A 26 5.09 -0.67 7.48
N ILE A 27 5.49 0.02 6.43
CA ILE A 27 6.71 -0.24 5.66
C ILE A 27 7.69 0.88 5.98
N GLN A 28 8.61 0.65 6.92
CA GLN A 28 9.50 1.69 7.44
C GLN A 28 10.68 2.01 6.53
N ASN A 29 11.17 1.02 5.77
CA ASN A 29 12.40 1.18 5.00
C ASN A 29 12.39 0.38 3.69
N VAL A 30 13.40 0.63 2.86
CA VAL A 30 13.56 -0.02 1.54
C VAL A 30 13.65 -1.54 1.64
N ARG A 31 14.26 -2.10 2.70
CA ARG A 31 14.36 -3.54 2.87
C ARG A 31 12.98 -4.19 3.05
N GLN A 32 12.11 -3.55 3.85
CA GLN A 32 10.73 -4.03 4.05
C GLN A 32 9.93 -3.85 2.75
N LEU A 33 10.03 -2.70 2.10
CA LEU A 33 9.37 -2.43 0.82
C LEU A 33 9.81 -3.43 -0.27
N SER A 34 11.08 -3.81 -0.31
CA SER A 34 11.59 -4.84 -1.23
C SER A 34 11.00 -6.23 -0.97
N LYS A 35 10.70 -6.56 0.28
CA LYS A 35 10.01 -7.82 0.60
C LYS A 35 8.56 -7.81 0.12
N VAL A 36 7.86 -6.70 0.35
CA VAL A 36 6.48 -6.49 -0.14
C VAL A 36 6.46 -6.54 -1.67
N ASP A 37 7.38 -5.86 -2.35
CA ASP A 37 7.54 -5.89 -3.80
C ASP A 37 7.67 -7.32 -4.35
N LYS A 38 8.52 -8.13 -3.73
CA LYS A 38 8.71 -9.51 -4.15
C LYS A 38 7.50 -10.40 -3.86
N HIS A 39 6.85 -10.19 -2.72
CA HIS A 39 5.64 -10.93 -2.34
C HIS A 39 4.47 -10.59 -3.26
N ASN A 40 4.16 -9.31 -3.42
CA ASN A 40 2.97 -8.87 -4.13
C ASN A 40 3.05 -9.19 -5.63
N TYR A 41 4.24 -9.12 -6.23
CA TYR A 41 4.44 -9.49 -7.63
C TYR A 41 4.88 -10.96 -7.81
N ARG A 42 4.82 -11.81 -6.78
CA ARG A 42 5.20 -13.25 -6.84
C ARG A 42 6.57 -13.50 -7.46
N LYS A 43 7.57 -12.66 -7.14
CA LYS A 43 8.93 -12.77 -7.70
C LYS A 43 9.70 -14.00 -7.19
N TYR A 44 9.24 -14.63 -6.11
CA TYR A 44 9.86 -15.83 -5.55
C TYR A 44 9.46 -17.11 -6.31
N ASP A 45 8.20 -17.18 -6.76
CA ASP A 45 7.60 -18.42 -7.25
C ASP A 45 7.33 -18.40 -8.74
N ASN A 46 7.59 -17.29 -9.43
CA ASN A 46 7.30 -17.05 -10.85
C ASN A 46 5.81 -17.34 -11.23
N ASN A 47 4.89 -17.10 -10.31
CA ASN A 47 3.45 -17.35 -10.48
C ASN A 47 2.69 -16.06 -10.89
N GLN A 48 3.30 -15.21 -11.74
CA GLN A 48 2.71 -13.93 -12.14
C GLN A 48 1.40 -14.10 -12.96
N GLU A 49 1.13 -15.27 -13.50
CA GLU A 49 -0.15 -15.59 -14.18
C GLU A 49 -1.35 -15.64 -13.22
N LEU A 50 -1.09 -15.78 -11.90
CA LEU A 50 -2.10 -15.89 -10.86
C LEU A 50 -2.32 -14.58 -10.10
N ILE A 51 -1.75 -13.48 -10.60
CA ILE A 51 -1.96 -12.14 -10.05
C ILE A 51 -2.51 -11.21 -11.11
N GLU A 52 -3.14 -10.13 -10.68
CA GLU A 52 -3.61 -9.06 -11.56
C GLU A 52 -3.19 -7.70 -11.01
N ILE A 53 -2.48 -6.92 -11.84
CA ILE A 53 -2.09 -5.55 -11.50
C ILE A 53 -3.29 -4.63 -11.77
N VAL A 54 -3.80 -3.99 -10.73
CA VAL A 54 -4.88 -3.00 -10.81
C VAL A 54 -4.33 -1.59 -10.89
N ARG A 55 -3.23 -1.32 -10.17
CA ARG A 55 -2.54 -0.03 -10.14
C ARG A 55 -1.04 -0.25 -10.06
N GLY A 56 -0.25 0.64 -10.68
CA GLY A 56 1.21 0.55 -10.69
C GLY A 56 1.75 -0.40 -11.75
N THR A 57 2.93 -0.94 -11.49
CA THR A 57 3.68 -1.78 -12.41
C THR A 57 4.04 -3.15 -11.79
N SER A 58 4.94 -3.87 -12.43
CA SER A 58 5.55 -5.11 -11.90
C SER A 58 6.54 -4.88 -10.75
N SER A 59 6.69 -3.63 -10.30
CA SER A 59 7.59 -3.27 -9.21
C SER A 59 6.96 -2.27 -8.26
N PRO A 60 6.18 -2.73 -7.26
CA PRO A 60 5.68 -1.89 -6.16
C PRO A 60 6.75 -1.00 -5.51
N LEU A 61 8.00 -1.48 -5.45
CA LEU A 61 9.13 -0.69 -4.97
C LEU A 61 9.38 0.56 -5.84
N ASN A 62 9.42 0.38 -7.15
CA ASN A 62 9.62 1.49 -8.08
C ASN A 62 8.39 2.40 -8.13
N ASP A 63 7.20 1.83 -8.06
CA ASP A 63 5.95 2.60 -8.02
C ASP A 63 5.91 3.55 -6.81
N VAL A 64 6.38 3.11 -5.63
CA VAL A 64 6.50 3.98 -4.46
C VAL A 64 7.56 5.06 -4.68
N ARG A 65 8.72 4.74 -5.29
CA ARG A 65 9.75 5.75 -5.61
C ARG A 65 9.23 6.83 -6.55
N GLU A 66 8.54 6.43 -7.61
CA GLU A 66 7.93 7.36 -8.57
C GLU A 66 6.87 8.23 -7.89
N LEU A 67 6.05 7.64 -7.00
CA LEU A 67 5.08 8.39 -6.23
C LEU A 67 5.75 9.45 -5.35
N TYR A 68 6.88 9.14 -4.72
CA TYR A 68 7.65 10.12 -3.95
C TYR A 68 8.18 11.26 -4.80
N LEU A 69 8.67 10.98 -6.01
CA LEU A 69 9.10 12.03 -6.94
C LEU A 69 7.93 12.92 -7.35
N ASN A 70 6.81 12.32 -7.72
CA ASN A 70 5.64 13.06 -8.18
C ASN A 70 4.99 13.90 -7.07
N GLU A 71 4.95 13.37 -5.85
CA GLU A 71 4.20 14.01 -4.77
C GLU A 71 5.03 14.98 -3.93
N PHE A 72 6.32 14.75 -3.74
CA PHE A 72 7.11 15.49 -2.77
C PHE A 72 8.22 16.37 -3.36
N GLU A 73 8.59 16.20 -4.63
CA GLU A 73 9.75 16.88 -5.21
C GLU A 73 9.63 18.41 -5.17
N GLU A 74 8.48 18.93 -5.54
CA GLU A 74 8.22 20.38 -5.47
C GLU A 74 8.38 20.92 -4.05
N SER A 75 7.76 20.26 -3.07
CA SER A 75 7.86 20.66 -1.67
C SER A 75 9.29 20.52 -1.11
N ARG A 76 10.05 19.53 -1.60
CA ARG A 76 11.47 19.37 -1.28
C ARG A 76 12.32 20.51 -1.80
N LEU A 77 12.14 20.88 -3.06
CA LEU A 77 12.87 21.99 -3.68
C LEU A 77 12.56 23.31 -2.99
N GLU A 78 11.28 23.56 -2.70
CA GLU A 78 10.87 24.74 -1.94
C GLU A 78 11.47 24.79 -0.54
N TYR A 79 11.47 23.66 0.18
CA TYR A 79 12.13 23.56 1.48
C TYR A 79 13.62 23.86 1.39
N ASN A 80 14.32 23.26 0.41
CA ASN A 80 15.76 23.43 0.23
C ASN A 80 16.13 24.88 -0.12
N SER A 81 15.32 25.58 -0.91
CA SER A 81 15.55 26.99 -1.28
C SER A 81 15.60 27.94 -0.07
N LYS A 82 14.96 27.56 1.02
CA LYS A 82 14.91 28.33 2.29
C LYS A 82 16.03 27.98 3.25
N GLN A 83 16.90 27.01 2.90
CA GLN A 83 17.97 26.56 3.79
C GLN A 83 19.28 27.34 3.53
N SER A 84 19.81 27.97 4.55
CA SER A 84 21.13 28.63 4.50
C SER A 84 22.30 27.66 4.65
N ARG A 85 22.04 26.45 5.18
CA ARG A 85 23.09 25.45 5.46
C ARG A 85 22.87 24.20 4.59
N PRO A 86 23.85 23.79 3.77
CA PRO A 86 23.75 22.57 2.94
C PRO A 86 23.39 21.30 3.73
N SER A 87 23.87 21.20 5.00
CA SER A 87 23.59 20.05 5.86
C SER A 87 22.12 19.90 6.26
N ARG A 88 21.28 20.92 6.02
CA ARG A 88 19.84 20.87 6.24
C ARG A 88 19.02 20.55 4.99
N MET A 89 19.69 20.57 3.84
CA MET A 89 19.02 20.26 2.56
C MET A 89 18.73 18.76 2.45
N ILE A 90 17.61 18.43 1.86
CA ILE A 90 17.20 17.06 1.58
C ILE A 90 17.50 16.75 0.13
N ASN A 91 18.47 15.87 -0.13
CA ASN A 91 18.87 15.50 -1.49
C ASN A 91 17.84 14.59 -2.15
N ASN A 92 17.32 13.62 -1.41
CA ASN A 92 16.30 12.68 -1.85
C ASN A 92 15.34 12.41 -0.70
N TYR A 93 14.04 12.71 -0.89
CA TYR A 93 13.09 12.58 0.21
C TYR A 93 12.72 11.12 0.49
N PHE A 94 12.65 10.26 -0.53
CA PHE A 94 12.44 8.82 -0.34
C PHE A 94 13.53 8.20 0.54
N GLU A 95 14.79 8.51 0.25
CA GLU A 95 15.91 8.04 1.07
C GLU A 95 15.89 8.65 2.47
N ASN A 96 15.60 9.95 2.57
CA ASN A 96 15.50 10.65 3.86
C ASN A 96 14.47 9.99 4.78
N VAL A 97 13.30 9.61 4.25
CA VAL A 97 12.28 8.89 5.01
C VAL A 97 12.71 7.47 5.32
N SER A 98 13.29 6.76 4.36
CA SER A 98 13.75 5.37 4.50
C SER A 98 14.77 5.16 5.63
N TYR A 99 15.56 6.18 5.96
CA TYR A 99 16.52 6.15 7.07
C TYR A 99 15.96 6.75 8.36
N ASN A 100 14.72 7.19 8.37
CA ASN A 100 14.11 7.82 9.54
C ASN A 100 13.26 6.82 10.32
N GLU A 101 13.74 6.39 11.49
CA GLU A 101 13.06 5.42 12.36
C GLU A 101 11.70 5.89 12.91
N LYS A 102 11.38 7.20 12.78
CA LYS A 102 10.12 7.79 13.27
C LYS A 102 9.07 7.96 12.18
N LYS A 103 9.37 7.56 10.96
CA LYS A 103 8.47 7.70 9.80
C LYS A 103 8.35 6.36 9.08
N ASP A 104 7.16 6.10 8.57
CA ASP A 104 6.92 4.98 7.68
C ASP A 104 7.10 5.44 6.23
N LEU A 105 7.82 4.65 5.45
CA LEU A 105 8.07 4.91 4.04
C LEU A 105 6.79 4.73 3.20
N ALA A 106 6.01 3.74 3.54
CA ALA A 106 4.73 3.41 2.93
C ALA A 106 3.90 2.59 3.92
N CYS A 107 2.67 2.27 3.57
CA CYS A 107 1.93 1.23 4.26
C CYS A 107 1.21 0.32 3.27
N GLU A 108 0.94 -0.90 3.71
CA GLU A 108 0.20 -1.89 2.97
C GLU A 108 -1.19 -2.07 3.58
N ILE A 109 -2.21 -2.13 2.72
CA ILE A 109 -3.58 -2.49 3.08
C ILE A 109 -3.92 -3.78 2.34
N ILE A 110 -4.37 -4.79 3.07
CA ILE A 110 -4.84 -6.04 2.48
C ILE A 110 -6.35 -6.09 2.63
N LEU A 111 -7.05 -6.21 1.50
CA LEU A 111 -8.50 -6.38 1.45
C LEU A 111 -8.82 -7.80 1.03
N GLU A 112 -9.53 -8.51 1.89
CA GLU A 112 -10.04 -9.85 1.65
C GLU A 112 -11.53 -9.88 1.92
N LEU A 113 -12.32 -10.39 0.98
CA LEU A 113 -13.76 -10.53 1.09
C LEU A 113 -14.12 -12.01 1.16
N GLY A 114 -14.90 -12.38 2.18
CA GLY A 114 -15.22 -13.78 2.46
C GLY A 114 -14.18 -14.46 3.32
N ASP A 115 -14.40 -15.73 3.56
CA ASP A 115 -13.52 -16.60 4.32
C ASP A 115 -13.12 -17.84 3.50
N LYS A 116 -12.22 -18.62 4.06
CA LYS A 116 -11.74 -19.84 3.43
C LYS A 116 -12.89 -20.80 3.09
N GLU A 117 -13.85 -20.99 4.00
CA GLU A 117 -14.98 -21.91 3.79
C GLU A 117 -15.83 -21.51 2.59
N TYR A 118 -16.08 -20.23 2.43
CA TYR A 118 -16.80 -19.69 1.28
C TYR A 118 -16.00 -19.93 -0.02
N TRP A 119 -14.71 -19.62 -0.03
CA TRP A 119 -13.88 -19.68 -1.23
C TRP A 119 -13.49 -21.10 -1.64
N ASP A 120 -13.40 -22.05 -0.71
CA ASP A 120 -13.18 -23.48 -1.02
C ASP A 120 -14.31 -24.08 -1.88
N THR A 121 -15.49 -23.48 -1.84
CA THR A 121 -16.65 -23.92 -2.67
C THR A 121 -16.69 -23.31 -4.06
N LYS A 122 -15.77 -22.39 -4.40
CA LYS A 122 -15.77 -21.63 -5.66
C LYS A 122 -14.66 -22.10 -6.59
N ASP A 123 -15.01 -22.21 -7.89
CA ASP A 123 -14.03 -22.47 -8.93
C ASP A 123 -13.16 -21.22 -9.24
N LYS A 124 -12.14 -21.42 -10.07
CA LYS A 124 -11.21 -20.37 -10.47
C LYS A 124 -11.88 -19.24 -11.24
N ASP A 125 -12.85 -19.55 -12.07
CA ASP A 125 -13.54 -18.55 -12.90
C ASP A 125 -14.43 -17.66 -12.04
N PHE A 126 -15.08 -18.23 -11.03
CA PHE A 126 -15.82 -17.44 -10.04
C PHE A 126 -14.89 -16.51 -9.23
N LYS A 127 -13.74 -17.03 -8.80
CA LYS A 127 -12.73 -16.22 -8.06
C LYS A 127 -12.24 -15.03 -8.89
N LYS A 128 -12.02 -15.21 -10.19
CA LYS A 128 -11.61 -14.13 -11.11
C LYS A 128 -12.64 -13.00 -11.24
N LYS A 129 -13.92 -13.24 -10.96
CA LYS A 129 -14.94 -12.17 -10.94
C LYS A 129 -14.68 -11.13 -9.85
N MET A 130 -13.87 -11.45 -8.85
CA MET A 130 -13.44 -10.50 -7.82
C MET A 130 -12.57 -9.38 -8.39
N SER A 131 -11.98 -9.54 -9.57
CA SER A 131 -11.21 -8.49 -10.25
C SER A 131 -11.99 -7.18 -10.32
N GLU A 132 -13.21 -7.19 -10.80
CA GLU A 132 -14.03 -5.97 -10.94
C GLU A 132 -14.42 -5.37 -9.59
N VAL A 133 -14.67 -6.22 -8.60
CA VAL A 133 -14.98 -5.77 -7.23
C VAL A 133 -13.77 -5.04 -6.62
N TYR A 134 -12.59 -5.63 -6.73
CA TYR A 134 -11.35 -5.05 -6.18
C TYR A 134 -10.91 -3.80 -6.94
N LYS A 135 -11.05 -3.75 -8.25
CA LYS A 135 -10.82 -2.52 -9.04
C LYS A 135 -11.69 -1.36 -8.55
N LYS A 136 -12.98 -1.65 -8.32
CA LYS A 136 -13.89 -0.65 -7.76
C LYS A 136 -13.46 -0.20 -6.38
N GLN A 137 -13.03 -1.11 -5.51
CA GLN A 137 -12.57 -0.77 -4.16
C GLN A 137 -11.31 0.11 -4.17
N VAL A 138 -10.37 -0.11 -5.10
CA VAL A 138 -9.21 0.79 -5.28
C VAL A 138 -9.68 2.21 -5.60
N ASN A 139 -10.60 2.37 -6.53
CA ASN A 139 -11.13 3.68 -6.90
C ASN A 139 -11.91 4.32 -5.74
N ASP A 140 -12.72 3.55 -5.03
CA ASP A 140 -13.48 4.02 -3.88
C ASP A 140 -12.53 4.48 -2.75
N LEU A 141 -11.42 3.75 -2.51
CA LEU A 141 -10.42 4.11 -1.51
C LEU A 141 -9.73 5.45 -1.84
N GLU A 142 -9.36 5.67 -3.11
CA GLU A 142 -8.77 6.94 -3.56
C GLU A 142 -9.72 8.13 -3.31
N LEU A 143 -11.02 7.92 -3.47
CA LEU A 143 -12.03 8.96 -3.23
C LEU A 143 -12.29 9.19 -1.73
N LEU A 144 -12.34 8.12 -0.94
CA LEU A 144 -12.67 8.19 0.49
C LEU A 144 -11.49 8.66 1.34
N VAL A 145 -10.26 8.36 0.91
CA VAL A 145 -9.03 8.71 1.64
C VAL A 145 -8.05 9.41 0.69
N PRO A 146 -8.36 10.64 0.21
CA PRO A 146 -7.58 11.32 -0.83
C PRO A 146 -6.13 11.63 -0.42
N ASN A 147 -5.84 11.63 0.88
CA ASN A 147 -4.51 11.82 1.43
C ASN A 147 -3.68 10.52 1.49
N PHE A 148 -4.26 9.38 1.17
CA PHE A 148 -3.55 8.13 0.98
C PHE A 148 -3.35 7.89 -0.52
N LYS A 149 -2.13 8.10 -1.00
CA LYS A 149 -1.80 7.95 -2.43
C LYS A 149 -1.40 6.50 -2.72
N ILE A 150 -2.17 5.84 -3.56
CA ILE A 150 -1.92 4.46 -3.95
C ILE A 150 -0.81 4.42 -5.00
N ALA A 151 0.28 3.73 -4.69
CA ALA A 151 1.39 3.48 -5.62
C ALA A 151 1.16 2.18 -6.39
N SER A 152 0.73 1.12 -5.70
CA SER A 152 0.55 -0.21 -6.27
C SER A 152 -0.69 -0.88 -5.70
N ALA A 153 -1.41 -1.62 -6.54
CA ALA A 153 -2.53 -2.46 -6.12
C ALA A 153 -2.54 -3.73 -6.97
N ILE A 154 -2.41 -4.90 -6.32
CA ILE A 154 -2.27 -6.19 -6.98
C ILE A 154 -3.22 -7.20 -6.33
N ILE A 155 -4.00 -7.89 -7.16
CA ILE A 155 -4.91 -8.96 -6.72
C ILE A 155 -4.15 -10.28 -6.81
N HIS A 156 -4.25 -11.11 -5.78
CA HIS A 156 -3.80 -12.48 -5.75
C HIS A 156 -4.97 -13.45 -5.92
N PHE A 157 -4.81 -14.42 -6.83
CA PHE A 157 -5.77 -15.51 -7.10
C PHE A 157 -5.17 -16.89 -6.83
N ASP A 158 -3.91 -16.97 -6.43
CA ASP A 158 -3.15 -18.21 -6.18
C ASP A 158 -3.42 -18.81 -4.79
N GLU A 159 -3.99 -18.04 -3.90
CA GLU A 159 -4.37 -18.50 -2.56
C GLU A 159 -5.85 -18.93 -2.51
N THR A 160 -6.27 -19.51 -1.41
CA THR A 160 -7.67 -20.00 -1.26
C THR A 160 -8.67 -18.88 -1.47
N SER A 161 -8.44 -17.74 -0.83
CA SER A 161 -9.29 -16.55 -0.91
C SER A 161 -8.62 -15.52 -1.82
N PRO A 162 -9.28 -15.04 -2.87
CA PRO A 162 -8.78 -13.89 -3.63
C PRO A 162 -8.65 -12.67 -2.69
N HIS A 163 -7.54 -11.98 -2.75
CA HIS A 163 -7.31 -10.79 -1.93
C HIS A 163 -6.49 -9.75 -2.68
N LEU A 164 -6.62 -8.49 -2.25
CA LEU A 164 -6.01 -7.33 -2.86
C LEU A 164 -4.96 -6.75 -1.93
N HIS A 165 -3.74 -6.62 -2.42
CA HIS A 165 -2.65 -5.89 -1.78
C HIS A 165 -2.56 -4.48 -2.32
N ILE A 166 -2.72 -3.47 -1.47
CA ILE A 166 -2.59 -2.06 -1.81
C ILE A 166 -1.39 -1.49 -1.07
N VAL A 167 -0.41 -0.98 -1.79
CA VAL A 167 0.73 -0.25 -1.22
C VAL A 167 0.58 1.23 -1.54
N GLY A 168 0.63 2.07 -0.52
CA GLY A 168 0.46 3.50 -0.68
C GLY A 168 1.19 4.31 0.39
N VAL A 169 1.14 5.62 0.21
CA VAL A 169 1.83 6.59 1.06
C VAL A 169 0.81 7.58 1.63
N PRO A 170 0.67 7.66 2.96
CA PRO A 170 -0.14 8.70 3.58
C PRO A 170 0.58 10.04 3.46
N ILE A 171 -0.14 11.09 3.05
CA ILE A 171 0.42 12.41 2.83
C ILE A 171 -0.21 13.41 3.78
N LYS A 172 0.61 14.14 4.50
CA LYS A 172 0.21 15.26 5.33
C LYS A 172 0.60 16.57 4.64
N TYR A 173 -0.39 17.44 4.46
CA TYR A 173 -0.23 18.76 3.87
C TYR A 173 -0.14 19.84 4.94
N LYS A 174 0.35 21.03 4.56
CA LYS A 174 0.41 22.25 5.38
C LYS A 174 1.18 22.05 6.70
N ASN A 175 2.31 21.32 6.63
CA ASN A 175 3.18 21.19 7.78
C ASN A 175 3.86 22.53 8.10
N LYS A 176 3.90 22.87 9.38
CA LYS A 176 4.58 24.10 9.86
C LYS A 176 6.10 23.97 9.92
N ASN A 177 6.58 22.74 10.10
CA ASN A 177 8.01 22.45 10.24
C ASN A 177 8.45 21.45 9.16
N GLY A 178 9.64 21.67 8.61
CA GLY A 178 10.15 20.85 7.52
C GLY A 178 9.55 21.21 6.17
N MET A 179 9.36 20.23 5.30
CA MET A 179 8.65 20.40 4.04
C MET A 179 7.16 20.65 4.29
N GLU A 180 6.52 21.43 3.45
CA GLU A 180 5.06 21.67 3.57
C GLU A 180 4.26 20.37 3.41
N LYS A 181 4.67 19.54 2.45
CA LYS A 181 4.08 18.24 2.15
C LYS A 181 5.03 17.13 2.61
N GLN A 182 4.57 16.26 3.47
CA GLN A 182 5.38 15.18 4.10
C GLN A 182 4.57 13.88 4.22
N VAL A 183 5.29 12.78 4.42
CA VAL A 183 4.76 11.51 4.93
C VAL A 183 4.43 11.66 6.41
#